data_f82da9f89cb628e3dce4023f31b5bf87
#
_entry.id   f82da9f89cb628e3dce4023f31b5bf87
#
_cell.length_a   1.000
_cell.length_b   1.000
_cell.length_c   1.000
_cell.angle_alpha   90.00
_cell.angle_beta   90.00
_cell.angle_gamma   90.00
#
_symmetry.space_group_name_H-M   'P 1'
#
loop_
_entity.id
_entity.type
_entity.pdbx_description
1 polymer ?
#
loop_
_entity_poly.entity_id
_entity_poly.type
_entity_poly.pdbx_seq_one_letter_code
_entity_poly.pdbx_strand_id
1 'polypeptide(L)'
;TGGELFVKLLLLGLLSLITCSLATPWILVDVLKWRKTHTVLNGKRLDFDGTAGELFGHWIKWFLLSIVTCGIYLYFARVDYLKWEMKHTFYQGQSQYMPDGNSSSYFDGTVAEYVGTGILSGLITVCSCGIAGAWGQTMVVQYETKGMSICGDRFTYTGTGGGLFGIYFVNLLLTLVTCGFYRAWAICAVNRYVYENTRIDSLRRGYWA
;
A
#
# COMPACT_ATOMS: atom_id res chain seq x y z
N THR A 1 0.48 -0.53 17.36
CA THR A 1 1.82 -0.08 17.79
C THR A 1 2.92 -0.74 16.93
N GLY A 2 4.14 -0.12 16.89
CA GLY A 2 5.28 -0.70 16.13
C GLY A 2 5.65 -2.11 16.61
N GLY A 3 5.43 -2.43 17.88
CA GLY A 3 5.67 -3.76 18.44
C GLY A 3 4.72 -4.83 17.89
N GLU A 4 3.44 -4.53 17.75
CA GLU A 4 2.46 -5.45 17.14
C GLU A 4 2.80 -5.72 15.68
N LEU A 5 3.19 -4.68 14.93
CA LEU A 5 3.64 -4.84 13.55
C LEU A 5 4.91 -5.70 13.48
N PHE A 6 5.85 -5.50 14.41
CA PHE A 6 7.08 -6.31 14.49
C PHE A 6 6.78 -7.79 14.66
N VAL A 7 5.91 -8.15 15.61
CA VAL A 7 5.51 -9.55 15.83
C VAL A 7 4.85 -10.14 14.58
N LYS A 8 3.94 -9.39 13.93
CA LYS A 8 3.28 -9.82 12.68
C LYS A 8 4.29 -10.01 11.53
N LEU A 9 5.25 -9.11 11.37
CA LEU A 9 6.29 -9.24 10.34
C LEU A 9 7.26 -10.39 10.63
N LEU A 10 7.57 -10.65 11.89
CA LEU A 10 8.40 -11.79 12.30
C LEU A 10 7.70 -13.10 12.00
N LEU A 11 6.41 -13.22 12.36
CA LEU A 11 5.58 -14.37 12.01
C LEU A 11 5.48 -14.56 10.49
N LEU A 12 5.32 -13.45 9.74
CA LEU A 12 5.32 -13.47 8.28
C LEU A 12 6.62 -14.07 7.73
N GLY A 13 7.77 -13.62 8.25
CA GLY A 13 9.08 -14.14 7.83
C GLY A 13 9.25 -15.63 8.13
N LEU A 14 8.94 -16.06 9.34
CA LEU A 14 9.06 -17.47 9.75
C LEU A 14 8.12 -18.38 8.96
N LEU A 15 6.84 -18.02 8.84
CA LEU A 15 5.85 -18.83 8.12
C LEU A 15 6.12 -18.86 6.61
N SER A 16 6.58 -17.75 6.02
CA SER A 16 6.95 -17.76 4.60
C SER A 16 8.16 -18.64 4.31
N LEU A 17 9.13 -18.73 5.21
CA LEU A 17 10.26 -19.63 5.09
C LEU A 17 9.81 -21.10 5.15
N ILE A 18 8.96 -21.45 6.14
CA ILE A 18 8.50 -22.84 6.34
C ILE A 18 7.58 -23.30 5.21
N THR A 19 6.72 -22.42 4.71
CA THR A 19 5.70 -22.75 3.70
C THR A 19 6.09 -22.40 2.27
N CYS A 20 7.36 -22.08 2.01
CA CYS A 20 7.81 -21.63 0.70
C CYS A 20 6.92 -20.49 0.15
N SER A 21 6.57 -19.52 1.00
CA SER A 21 5.70 -18.36 0.70
C SER A 21 4.21 -18.67 0.45
N LEU A 22 3.75 -19.91 0.58
CA LEU A 22 2.34 -20.27 0.39
C LEU A 22 1.42 -19.65 1.46
N ALA A 23 1.91 -19.42 2.68
CA ALA A 23 1.14 -18.78 3.75
C ALA A 23 1.06 -17.24 3.64
N THR A 24 1.77 -16.63 2.70
CA THR A 24 1.84 -15.18 2.53
C THR A 24 0.47 -14.48 2.44
N PRO A 25 -0.55 -14.97 1.68
CA PRO A 25 -1.85 -14.33 1.58
C PRO A 25 -2.59 -14.20 2.92
N TRP A 26 -2.52 -15.23 3.78
CA TRP A 26 -3.18 -15.20 5.09
C TRP A 26 -2.62 -14.12 5.99
N ILE A 27 -1.30 -14.03 6.06
CA ILE A 27 -0.62 -13.06 6.91
C ILE A 27 -0.74 -11.65 6.34
N LEU A 28 -0.69 -11.49 5.00
CA LEU A 28 -0.94 -10.20 4.34
C LEU A 28 -2.32 -9.65 4.68
N VAL A 29 -3.36 -10.48 4.62
CA VAL A 29 -4.72 -10.06 4.96
C VAL A 29 -4.81 -9.65 6.44
N ASP A 30 -4.17 -10.37 7.35
CA ASP A 30 -4.15 -10.01 8.78
C ASP A 30 -3.42 -8.68 9.02
N VAL A 31 -2.28 -8.47 8.38
CA VAL A 31 -1.55 -7.18 8.42
C VAL A 31 -2.37 -6.05 7.80
N LEU A 32 -3.06 -6.30 6.68
CA LEU A 32 -3.94 -5.31 6.05
C LEU A 32 -5.11 -4.93 6.96
N LYS A 33 -5.80 -5.91 7.53
CA LYS A 33 -6.88 -5.69 8.51
C LYS A 33 -6.38 -4.82 9.66
N TRP A 34 -5.28 -5.25 10.27
CA TRP A 34 -4.69 -4.49 11.38
C TRP A 34 -4.35 -3.05 10.96
N ARG A 35 -3.70 -2.87 9.79
CA ARG A 35 -3.33 -1.55 9.28
C ARG A 35 -4.55 -0.67 9.03
N LYS A 36 -5.57 -1.18 8.34
CA LYS A 36 -6.78 -0.41 8.00
C LYS A 36 -7.58 -0.02 9.26
N THR A 37 -7.83 -0.96 10.16
CA THR A 37 -8.57 -0.68 11.41
C THR A 37 -7.85 0.30 12.34
N HIS A 38 -6.51 0.43 12.24
CA HIS A 38 -5.72 1.40 12.99
C HIS A 38 -5.47 2.71 12.22
N THR A 39 -6.00 2.84 11.00
CA THR A 39 -5.86 4.05 10.19
C THR A 39 -7.10 4.91 10.31
N VAL A 40 -6.89 6.19 10.63
CA VAL A 40 -7.94 7.23 10.61
C VAL A 40 -7.59 8.20 9.49
N LEU A 41 -8.46 8.30 8.49
CA LEU A 41 -8.32 9.21 7.35
C LEU A 41 -9.39 10.30 7.47
N ASN A 42 -8.95 11.56 7.63
CA ASN A 42 -9.83 12.71 7.80
C ASN A 42 -10.91 12.52 8.88
N GLY A 43 -10.53 11.94 10.03
CA GLY A 43 -11.42 11.70 11.17
C GLY A 43 -12.33 10.47 11.04
N LYS A 44 -12.31 9.76 9.89
CA LYS A 44 -13.07 8.51 9.70
C LYS A 44 -12.14 7.30 9.83
N ARG A 45 -12.55 6.29 10.58
CA ARG A 45 -11.84 5.01 10.66
C ARG A 45 -12.11 4.17 9.42
N LEU A 46 -11.06 3.51 8.95
CA LEU A 46 -11.18 2.53 7.88
C LEU A 46 -11.50 1.15 8.44
N ASP A 47 -12.15 0.32 7.63
CA ASP A 47 -12.36 -1.09 7.86
C ASP A 47 -12.03 -1.89 6.60
N PHE A 48 -11.84 -3.22 6.75
CA PHE A 48 -11.40 -4.09 5.68
C PHE A 48 -12.02 -5.49 5.82
N ASP A 49 -12.70 -5.97 4.79
CA ASP A 49 -13.38 -7.28 4.81
C ASP A 49 -12.78 -8.32 3.86
N GLY A 50 -11.71 -7.99 3.14
CA GLY A 50 -11.03 -8.92 2.24
C GLY A 50 -10.63 -10.23 2.94
N THR A 51 -10.79 -11.33 2.22
CA THR A 51 -10.50 -12.68 2.74
C THR A 51 -9.18 -13.23 2.20
N ALA A 52 -8.50 -14.03 3.01
CA ALA A 52 -7.25 -14.67 2.60
C ALA A 52 -7.45 -15.67 1.44
N GLY A 53 -8.64 -16.30 1.37
CA GLY A 53 -8.96 -17.24 0.29
C GLY A 53 -9.06 -16.55 -1.08
N GLU A 54 -9.71 -15.38 -1.15
CA GLU A 54 -9.76 -14.57 -2.37
C GLU A 54 -8.37 -14.11 -2.81
N LEU A 55 -7.59 -13.58 -1.85
CA LEU A 55 -6.23 -13.14 -2.14
C LEU A 55 -5.34 -14.31 -2.59
N PHE A 56 -5.51 -15.50 -2.04
CA PHE A 56 -4.77 -16.68 -2.45
C PHE A 56 -5.05 -17.08 -3.91
N GLY A 57 -6.31 -17.00 -4.36
CA GLY A 57 -6.67 -17.22 -5.76
C GLY A 57 -5.97 -16.23 -6.71
N HIS A 58 -5.95 -14.94 -6.35
CA HIS A 58 -5.21 -13.93 -7.10
C HIS A 58 -3.70 -14.17 -7.05
N TRP A 59 -3.17 -14.53 -5.88
CA TRP A 59 -1.74 -14.77 -5.67
C TRP A 59 -1.20 -15.91 -6.53
N ILE A 60 -1.91 -17.05 -6.62
CA ILE A 60 -1.52 -18.17 -7.50
C ILE A 60 -1.47 -17.72 -8.96
N LYS A 61 -2.49 -16.99 -9.41
CA LYS A 61 -2.54 -16.44 -10.78
C LYS A 61 -1.33 -15.53 -11.04
N TRP A 62 -1.04 -14.60 -10.14
CA TRP A 62 0.09 -13.68 -10.28
C TRP A 62 1.43 -14.41 -10.27
N PHE A 63 1.57 -15.42 -9.41
CA PHE A 63 2.79 -16.22 -9.32
C PHE A 63 3.06 -16.99 -10.61
N LEU A 64 2.06 -17.72 -11.13
CA LEU A 64 2.19 -18.47 -12.38
C LEU A 64 2.49 -17.57 -13.59
N LEU A 65 1.77 -16.46 -13.71
CA LEU A 65 1.99 -15.51 -14.80
C LEU A 65 3.35 -14.80 -14.69
N SER A 66 3.82 -14.54 -13.49
CA SER A 66 5.15 -13.93 -13.27
C SER A 66 6.27 -14.87 -13.70
N ILE A 67 6.13 -16.18 -13.48
CA ILE A 67 7.10 -17.17 -13.97
C ILE A 67 7.12 -17.18 -15.50
N VAL A 68 5.95 -17.26 -16.15
CA VAL A 68 5.83 -17.31 -17.62
C VAL A 68 6.37 -16.03 -18.28
N THR A 69 6.16 -14.87 -17.63
CA THR A 69 6.58 -13.56 -18.19
C THR A 69 7.94 -13.09 -17.68
N CYS A 70 8.73 -13.97 -17.05
CA CYS A 70 10.04 -13.61 -16.45
C CYS A 70 9.95 -12.38 -15.53
N GLY A 71 8.87 -12.26 -14.75
CA GLY A 71 8.68 -11.18 -13.77
C GLY A 71 7.99 -9.92 -14.30
N ILE A 72 7.79 -9.75 -15.61
CA ILE A 72 7.10 -8.57 -16.17
C ILE A 72 5.68 -8.45 -15.61
N TYR A 73 4.99 -9.57 -15.36
CA TYR A 73 3.64 -9.57 -14.82
C TYR A 73 3.53 -8.99 -13.41
N LEU A 74 4.62 -8.85 -12.66
CA LEU A 74 4.60 -8.25 -11.31
C LEU A 74 4.06 -6.81 -11.29
N TYR A 75 4.27 -6.04 -12.36
CA TYR A 75 3.70 -4.69 -12.49
C TYR A 75 2.17 -4.73 -12.59
N PHE A 76 1.65 -5.69 -13.35
CA PHE A 76 0.21 -5.93 -13.46
C PHE A 76 -0.36 -6.44 -12.12
N ALA A 77 0.32 -7.38 -11.50
CA ALA A 77 -0.06 -7.94 -10.20
C ALA A 77 -0.15 -6.85 -9.11
N ARG A 78 0.74 -5.85 -9.12
CA ARG A 78 0.68 -4.74 -8.16
C ARG A 78 -0.58 -3.91 -8.33
N VAL A 79 -0.95 -3.56 -9.55
CA VAL A 79 -2.16 -2.77 -9.82
C VAL A 79 -3.42 -3.60 -9.53
N ASP A 80 -3.45 -4.88 -9.89
CA ASP A 80 -4.54 -5.79 -9.55
C ASP A 80 -4.71 -5.93 -8.02
N TYR A 81 -3.60 -6.01 -7.28
CA TYR A 81 -3.61 -6.02 -5.83
C TYR A 81 -4.20 -4.73 -5.24
N LEU A 82 -3.82 -3.55 -5.77
CA LEU A 82 -4.39 -2.27 -5.34
C LEU A 82 -5.89 -2.20 -5.61
N LYS A 83 -6.34 -2.70 -6.76
CA LYS A 83 -7.77 -2.78 -7.09
C LYS A 83 -8.51 -3.68 -6.11
N TRP A 84 -7.95 -4.85 -5.80
CA TRP A 84 -8.53 -5.77 -4.82
C TRP A 84 -8.52 -5.16 -3.40
N GLU A 85 -7.41 -4.55 -2.97
CA GLU A 85 -7.31 -3.90 -1.66
C GLU A 85 -8.34 -2.78 -1.50
N MET A 86 -8.50 -1.93 -2.51
CA MET A 86 -9.47 -0.83 -2.45
C MET A 86 -10.90 -1.33 -2.46
N LYS A 87 -11.23 -2.33 -3.28
CA LYS A 87 -12.56 -2.93 -3.32
C LYS A 87 -13.04 -3.40 -1.94
N HIS A 88 -12.14 -3.85 -1.10
CA HIS A 88 -12.42 -4.36 0.25
C HIS A 88 -12.16 -3.32 1.36
N THR A 89 -11.87 -2.06 1.02
CA THR A 89 -11.64 -0.99 1.99
C THR A 89 -12.84 -0.05 2.03
N PHE A 90 -13.39 0.23 3.21
CA PHE A 90 -14.52 1.12 3.41
C PHE A 90 -14.41 1.85 4.74
N TYR A 91 -15.25 2.87 4.98
CA TYR A 91 -15.30 3.53 6.26
C TYR A 91 -16.15 2.73 7.25
N GLN A 92 -15.69 2.62 8.48
CA GLN A 92 -16.42 1.98 9.56
C GLN A 92 -17.82 2.60 9.71
N GLY A 93 -18.87 1.78 9.66
CA GLY A 93 -20.26 2.21 9.75
C GLY A 93 -20.90 2.66 8.42
N GLN A 94 -20.19 2.57 7.29
CA GLN A 94 -20.76 2.78 5.96
C GLN A 94 -20.94 1.46 5.22
N SER A 95 -21.89 1.42 4.28
CA SER A 95 -22.04 0.25 3.41
C SER A 95 -20.87 0.12 2.47
N GLN A 96 -20.33 -1.09 2.39
CA GLN A 96 -19.27 -1.44 1.46
C GLN A 96 -19.77 -1.44 0.01
N TYR A 97 -21.03 -1.79 -0.19
CA TYR A 97 -21.63 -1.89 -1.52
C TYR A 97 -22.66 -0.79 -1.75
N MET A 98 -22.67 -0.28 -2.97
CA MET A 98 -23.74 0.59 -3.45
C MET A 98 -25.03 -0.22 -3.68
N PRO A 99 -26.21 0.44 -3.82
CA PRO A 99 -27.47 -0.26 -4.10
C PRO A 99 -27.45 -1.12 -5.37
N ASP A 100 -26.57 -0.83 -6.31
CA ASP A 100 -26.34 -1.59 -7.57
C ASP A 100 -25.45 -2.82 -7.40
N GLY A 101 -25.00 -3.11 -6.16
CA GLY A 101 -24.13 -4.24 -5.83
C GLY A 101 -22.63 -4.00 -6.12
N ASN A 102 -22.26 -2.84 -6.66
CA ASN A 102 -20.86 -2.49 -6.87
C ASN A 102 -20.19 -2.03 -5.57
N SER A 103 -18.85 -2.21 -5.48
CA SER A 103 -18.10 -1.68 -4.36
C SER A 103 -18.14 -0.15 -4.35
N SER A 104 -18.41 0.43 -3.18
CA SER A 104 -18.38 1.88 -2.96
C SER A 104 -16.95 2.44 -3.02
N SER A 105 -15.95 1.55 -3.01
CA SER A 105 -14.52 1.91 -3.04
C SER A 105 -13.87 1.19 -4.23
N TYR A 106 -12.98 1.89 -4.93
CA TYR A 106 -12.28 1.35 -6.09
C TYR A 106 -10.92 2.03 -6.32
N PHE A 107 -10.12 1.42 -7.18
CA PHE A 107 -8.85 1.97 -7.66
C PHE A 107 -8.90 2.10 -9.19
N ASP A 108 -8.71 3.30 -9.72
CA ASP A 108 -8.77 3.60 -11.15
C ASP A 108 -7.39 3.82 -11.82
N GLY A 109 -6.31 3.66 -11.06
CA GLY A 109 -4.96 3.75 -11.61
C GLY A 109 -4.70 2.70 -12.70
N THR A 110 -4.00 3.10 -13.76
CA THR A 110 -3.66 2.23 -14.87
C THR A 110 -2.27 1.61 -14.71
N VAL A 111 -2.06 0.43 -15.30
CA VAL A 111 -0.75 -0.25 -15.28
C VAL A 111 0.30 0.60 -16.01
N ALA A 112 -0.06 1.27 -17.10
CA ALA A 112 0.86 2.10 -17.87
C ALA A 112 1.39 3.27 -17.04
N GLU A 113 0.53 3.96 -16.29
CA GLU A 113 0.93 5.02 -15.36
C GLU A 113 1.82 4.48 -14.23
N TYR A 114 1.50 3.29 -13.70
CA TYR A 114 2.31 2.65 -12.66
C TYR A 114 3.72 2.32 -13.16
N VAL A 115 3.81 1.70 -14.34
CA VAL A 115 5.10 1.36 -14.98
C VAL A 115 5.90 2.63 -15.27
N GLY A 116 5.27 3.66 -15.85
CA GLY A 116 5.94 4.93 -16.12
C GLY A 116 6.47 5.60 -14.86
N THR A 117 5.65 5.66 -13.80
CA THR A 117 6.05 6.19 -12.49
C THR A 117 7.17 5.34 -11.87
N GLY A 118 7.10 4.02 -11.98
CA GLY A 118 8.11 3.10 -11.47
C GLY A 118 9.46 3.25 -12.18
N ILE A 119 9.46 3.35 -13.50
CA ILE A 119 10.68 3.58 -14.30
C ILE A 119 11.31 4.93 -13.90
N LEU A 120 10.53 6.00 -13.87
CA LEU A 120 11.03 7.32 -13.50
C LEU A 120 11.57 7.37 -12.08
N SER A 121 10.84 6.79 -11.12
CA SER A 121 11.28 6.63 -9.72
C SER A 121 12.58 5.83 -9.62
N GLY A 122 12.69 4.74 -10.38
CA GLY A 122 13.89 3.90 -10.45
C GLY A 122 15.09 4.65 -11.02
N LEU A 123 14.91 5.37 -12.14
CA LEU A 123 15.97 6.19 -12.75
C LEU A 123 16.48 7.26 -11.78
N ILE A 124 15.59 8.01 -11.14
CA ILE A 124 15.96 9.03 -10.15
C ILE A 124 16.74 8.39 -8.99
N THR A 125 16.32 7.23 -8.52
CA THR A 125 16.97 6.52 -7.41
C THR A 125 18.37 6.03 -7.82
N VAL A 126 18.51 5.41 -8.99
CA VAL A 126 19.79 4.88 -9.49
C VAL A 126 20.76 6.02 -9.80
N CYS A 127 20.32 7.06 -10.54
CA CYS A 127 21.17 8.20 -10.89
C CYS A 127 21.68 8.98 -9.68
N SER A 128 20.94 8.96 -8.56
CA SER A 128 21.34 9.60 -7.31
C SER A 128 22.05 8.66 -6.32
N CYS A 129 22.46 7.47 -6.76
CA CYS A 129 23.02 6.43 -5.87
C CYS A 129 22.15 6.14 -4.63
N GLY A 130 20.82 6.19 -4.78
CA GLY A 130 19.85 5.93 -3.72
C GLY A 130 19.42 7.15 -2.89
N ILE A 131 20.16 8.27 -2.95
CA ILE A 131 19.85 9.47 -2.14
C ILE A 131 18.47 10.04 -2.46
N ALA A 132 18.11 10.11 -3.75
CA ALA A 132 16.79 10.62 -4.16
C ALA A 132 15.67 9.55 -4.14
N GLY A 133 15.87 8.40 -3.54
CA GLY A 133 14.85 7.35 -3.42
C GLY A 133 13.56 7.81 -2.73
N ALA A 134 13.66 8.77 -1.80
CA ALA A 134 12.50 9.37 -1.15
C ALA A 134 11.60 10.15 -2.14
N TRP A 135 12.19 10.84 -3.11
CA TRP A 135 11.43 11.53 -4.17
C TRP A 135 10.77 10.53 -5.11
N GLY A 136 11.49 9.46 -5.50
CA GLY A 136 10.92 8.37 -6.27
C GLY A 136 9.73 7.72 -5.56
N GLN A 137 9.86 7.45 -4.26
CA GLN A 137 8.76 6.92 -3.44
C GLN A 137 7.57 7.89 -3.36
N THR A 138 7.84 9.19 -3.24
CA THR A 138 6.77 10.22 -3.25
C THR A 138 5.93 10.13 -4.52
N MET A 139 6.56 9.93 -5.68
CA MET A 139 5.85 9.79 -6.96
C MET A 139 4.95 8.55 -6.98
N VAL A 140 5.44 7.41 -6.46
CA VAL A 140 4.64 6.17 -6.37
C VAL A 140 3.46 6.37 -5.43
N VAL A 141 3.67 6.99 -4.25
CA VAL A 141 2.59 7.30 -3.29
C VAL A 141 1.57 8.26 -3.89
N GLN A 142 2.01 9.27 -4.66
CA GLN A 142 1.10 10.18 -5.37
C GLN A 142 0.23 9.43 -6.38
N TYR A 143 0.82 8.52 -7.16
CA TYR A 143 0.07 7.69 -8.09
C TYR A 143 -0.97 6.82 -7.36
N GLU A 144 -0.54 6.10 -6.32
CA GLU A 144 -1.43 5.22 -5.55
C GLU A 144 -2.57 6.02 -4.90
N THR A 145 -2.27 7.16 -4.26
CA THR A 145 -3.27 8.01 -3.61
C THR A 145 -4.24 8.64 -4.61
N LYS A 146 -3.75 9.10 -5.77
CA LYS A 146 -4.57 9.67 -6.83
C LYS A 146 -5.59 8.67 -7.38
N GLY A 147 -5.20 7.40 -7.50
CA GLY A 147 -6.06 6.32 -7.97
C GLY A 147 -7.07 5.82 -6.92
N MET A 148 -6.89 6.14 -5.65
CA MET A 148 -7.78 5.69 -4.57
C MET A 148 -9.10 6.43 -4.55
N SER A 149 -10.21 5.65 -4.43
CA SER A 149 -11.54 6.16 -4.07
C SER A 149 -12.11 5.27 -2.97
N ILE A 150 -12.48 5.87 -1.83
CA ILE A 150 -13.08 5.16 -0.70
C ILE A 150 -14.45 5.75 -0.42
N CYS A 151 -15.51 4.97 -0.62
CA CYS A 151 -16.90 5.40 -0.45
C CYS A 151 -17.21 6.73 -1.17
N GLY A 152 -16.67 6.91 -2.39
CA GLY A 152 -16.86 8.11 -3.21
C GLY A 152 -15.90 9.28 -2.90
N ASP A 153 -15.19 9.25 -1.78
CA ASP A 153 -14.16 10.24 -1.48
C ASP A 153 -12.89 9.95 -2.28
N ARG A 154 -12.37 10.97 -2.98
CA ARG A 154 -11.08 10.95 -3.68
C ARG A 154 -10.00 11.55 -2.81
N PHE A 155 -8.75 11.11 -3.02
CA PHE A 155 -7.63 11.53 -2.20
C PHE A 155 -6.53 12.17 -3.02
N THR A 156 -5.83 13.12 -2.38
CA THR A 156 -4.64 13.76 -2.91
C THR A 156 -3.54 13.71 -1.86
N TYR A 157 -2.34 13.34 -2.28
CA TYR A 157 -1.16 13.35 -1.44
C TYR A 157 -0.39 14.65 -1.62
N THR A 158 -0.18 15.38 -0.52
CA THR A 158 0.50 16.69 -0.50
C THR A 158 1.91 16.61 0.11
N GLY A 159 2.34 15.42 0.52
CA GLY A 159 3.68 15.20 1.08
C GLY A 159 4.77 15.46 0.06
N THR A 160 5.92 15.91 0.54
CA THR A 160 7.08 16.23 -0.29
C THR A 160 8.18 15.18 -0.16
N GLY A 161 8.99 15.00 -1.21
CA GLY A 161 10.15 14.12 -1.18
C GLY A 161 11.17 14.50 -0.12
N GLY A 162 11.34 15.82 0.15
CA GLY A 162 12.23 16.30 1.21
C GLY A 162 11.76 15.91 2.62
N GLY A 163 10.45 16.04 2.90
CA GLY A 163 9.89 15.60 4.18
C GLY A 163 10.02 14.08 4.38
N LEU A 164 9.77 13.32 3.32
CA LEU A 164 9.92 11.86 3.35
C LEU A 164 11.41 11.47 3.49
N PHE A 165 12.34 12.20 2.86
CA PHE A 165 13.77 11.96 2.96
C PHE A 165 14.28 12.05 4.40
N GLY A 166 13.88 13.08 5.17
CA GLY A 166 14.26 13.20 6.57
C GLY A 166 13.85 11.98 7.40
N ILE A 167 12.62 11.50 7.18
CA ILE A 167 12.12 10.29 7.84
C ILE A 167 12.91 9.06 7.43
N TYR A 168 13.15 8.86 6.13
CA TYR A 168 13.95 7.73 5.64
C TYR A 168 15.38 7.75 6.18
N PHE A 169 16.03 8.89 6.20
CA PHE A 169 17.41 9.02 6.66
C PHE A 169 17.57 8.63 8.12
N VAL A 170 16.71 9.17 9.01
CA VAL A 170 16.75 8.84 10.44
C VAL A 170 16.42 7.36 10.66
N ASN A 171 15.39 6.85 9.99
CA ASN A 171 14.98 5.46 10.14
C ASN A 171 16.00 4.48 9.55
N LEU A 172 16.72 4.86 8.49
CA LEU A 172 17.82 4.08 7.93
C LEU A 172 18.96 3.92 8.95
N LEU A 173 19.40 5.03 9.58
CA LEU A 173 20.44 5.00 10.60
C LEU A 173 20.04 4.11 11.78
N LEU A 174 18.80 4.26 12.28
CA LEU A 174 18.30 3.44 13.38
C LEU A 174 18.18 1.96 13.00
N THR A 175 17.79 1.67 11.76
CA THR A 175 17.71 0.29 11.25
C THR A 175 19.09 -0.35 11.13
N LEU A 176 20.11 0.41 10.71
CA LEU A 176 21.50 -0.06 10.64
C LEU A 176 22.04 -0.35 12.04
N VAL A 177 21.87 0.59 12.98
CA VAL A 177 22.34 0.43 14.37
C VAL A 177 21.69 -0.76 15.07
N THR A 178 20.42 -1.04 14.77
CA THR A 178 19.66 -2.14 15.38
C THR A 178 19.71 -3.44 14.57
N CYS A 179 20.61 -3.57 13.59
CA CYS A 179 20.73 -4.75 12.72
C CYS A 179 19.37 -5.17 12.10
N GLY A 180 18.54 -4.21 11.70
CA GLY A 180 17.26 -4.45 11.05
C GLY A 180 16.04 -4.55 11.97
N PHE A 181 16.21 -4.68 13.30
CA PHE A 181 15.08 -4.79 14.23
C PHE A 181 14.16 -3.56 14.20
N TYR A 182 14.71 -2.37 13.94
CA TYR A 182 13.95 -1.12 13.89
C TYR A 182 13.02 -0.99 12.66
N ARG A 183 13.13 -1.88 11.68
CA ARG A 183 12.38 -1.78 10.42
C ARG A 183 10.86 -1.68 10.59
N ALA A 184 10.28 -2.35 11.59
CA ALA A 184 8.83 -2.28 11.85
C ALA A 184 8.39 -0.86 12.25
N TRP A 185 9.16 -0.20 13.10
CA TRP A 185 8.90 1.19 13.52
C TRP A 185 9.14 2.17 12.38
N ALA A 186 10.17 1.93 11.54
CA ALA A 186 10.43 2.70 10.34
C ALA A 186 9.24 2.67 9.36
N ILE A 187 8.64 1.50 9.13
CA ILE A 187 7.44 1.34 8.30
C ILE A 187 6.26 2.14 8.91
N CYS A 188 6.06 2.06 10.24
CA CYS A 188 5.03 2.84 10.90
C CYS A 188 5.25 4.35 10.75
N ALA A 189 6.48 4.84 10.88
CA ALA A 189 6.82 6.25 10.73
C ALA A 189 6.54 6.77 9.31
N VAL A 190 6.94 6.01 8.29
CA VAL A 190 6.67 6.34 6.88
C VAL A 190 5.17 6.34 6.61
N ASN A 191 4.44 5.30 7.02
CA ASN A 191 2.99 5.23 6.83
C ASN A 191 2.27 6.39 7.52
N ARG A 192 2.68 6.73 8.75
CA ARG A 192 2.14 7.86 9.47
C ARG A 192 2.30 9.17 8.69
N TYR A 193 3.50 9.45 8.18
CA TYR A 193 3.75 10.63 7.36
C TYR A 193 2.89 10.65 6.10
N VAL A 194 2.74 9.50 5.41
CA VAL A 194 1.89 9.39 4.22
C VAL A 194 0.44 9.71 4.57
N TYR A 195 -0.11 9.14 5.64
CA TYR A 195 -1.51 9.39 6.02
C TYR A 195 -1.75 10.83 6.52
N GLU A 196 -0.80 11.41 7.26
CA GLU A 196 -0.90 12.80 7.71
C GLU A 196 -0.90 13.80 6.54
N ASN A 197 -0.26 13.45 5.42
CA ASN A 197 -0.21 14.25 4.20
C ASN A 197 -1.21 13.80 3.12
N THR A 198 -2.11 12.88 3.43
CA THR A 198 -3.19 12.46 2.53
C THR A 198 -4.48 13.20 2.91
N ARG A 199 -5.07 13.90 1.96
CA ARG A 199 -6.28 14.70 2.18
C ARG A 199 -7.37 14.32 1.19
N ILE A 200 -8.64 14.51 1.59
CA ILE A 200 -9.77 14.36 0.67
C ILE A 200 -9.71 15.50 -0.35
N ASP A 201 -9.75 15.14 -1.61
CA ASP A 201 -9.85 16.09 -2.71
C ASP A 201 -11.31 16.50 -2.92
N SER A 202 -11.69 17.63 -2.33
CA SER A 202 -13.04 18.19 -2.43
C SER A 202 -13.44 18.56 -3.87
N LEU A 203 -12.47 18.80 -4.74
CA LEU A 203 -12.71 19.16 -6.15
C LEU A 203 -12.97 17.92 -7.02
N ARG A 204 -12.56 16.72 -6.54
CA ARG A 204 -12.71 15.45 -7.25
C ARG A 204 -13.80 14.57 -6.64
N ARG A 205 -14.62 15.08 -5.73
CA ARG A 205 -15.81 14.35 -5.28
C ARG A 205 -16.65 14.02 -6.49
N GLY A 206 -16.75 12.73 -6.81
CA GLY A 206 -17.61 12.27 -7.88
C GLY A 206 -19.04 12.74 -7.61
N TYR A 207 -19.70 13.27 -8.62
CA TYR A 207 -21.10 13.72 -8.61
C TYR A 207 -22.06 12.51 -8.41
N TRP A 208 -21.99 11.87 -7.27
CA TRP A 208 -22.94 10.84 -6.84
C TRP A 208 -23.52 11.29 -5.50
N ALA A 209 -24.23 12.43 -5.54
CA ALA A 209 -25.14 12.87 -4.49
C ALA A 209 -26.56 12.68 -5.00
#